data_d55d53b65b586c073f1d2e3e4a488f20
#
_entry.id   d55d53b65b586c073f1d2e3e4a488f20
#
_cell.length_a   1.000
_cell.length_b   1.000
_cell.length_c   1.000
_cell.angle_alpha   90.00
_cell.angle_beta   90.00
_cell.angle_gamma   90.00
#
_symmetry.space_group_name_H-M   'P 1'
#
loop_
_entity.id
_entity.type
_entity.pdbx_description
1 polymer ?
#
loop_
_entity_poly.entity_id
_entity_poly.type
_entity_poly.pdbx_seq_one_letter_code
_entity_poly.pdbx_strand_id
1 'polypeptide(L)'
;RKLPDTLVITVAETNAAAAIQSGKEWWLVNEEGKVLDTTKKPKEFIQITGLELVSPEAGQSMKVKSEDKPMRDSLLRLLKAMKGRELLEDVRSVDCTDSKLLVMDYRGQLTVKILADADFDYQVKMLEAVLEKYVDVNWSKDDKGTLDMTYADGHPHLTKNKKS
;
A
#
# COMPACT_ATOMS: atom_id res chain seq x y z
N ARG A 1 -16.07 32.04 -4.75
CA ARG A 1 -14.92 32.73 -4.17
C ARG A 1 -13.61 32.09 -4.69
N LYS A 2 -12.72 32.92 -5.13
CA LYS A 2 -11.43 32.47 -5.63
C LYS A 2 -10.46 32.19 -4.48
N LEU A 3 -9.95 30.98 -4.40
CA LEU A 3 -8.96 30.62 -3.40
C LEU A 3 -7.56 31.06 -3.86
N PRO A 4 -6.67 31.39 -2.91
CA PRO A 4 -5.28 31.63 -3.26
C PRO A 4 -4.66 30.39 -3.90
N ASP A 5 -3.85 30.56 -4.93
CA ASP A 5 -3.24 29.46 -5.66
C ASP A 5 -2.37 28.57 -4.77
N THR A 6 -1.74 29.16 -3.75
CA THR A 6 -0.88 28.43 -2.83
C THR A 6 -1.62 27.48 -1.90
N LEU A 7 -2.95 27.61 -1.82
CA LEU A 7 -3.77 26.78 -0.93
C LEU A 7 -4.63 25.78 -1.66
N VAL A 8 -4.45 25.66 -2.98
CA VAL A 8 -5.27 24.72 -3.77
C VAL A 8 -4.70 23.32 -3.65
N ILE A 9 -5.45 22.45 -2.97
CA ILE A 9 -5.20 21.01 -2.98
C ILE A 9 -6.22 20.43 -3.94
N THR A 10 -5.76 19.71 -4.96
CA THR A 10 -6.69 19.11 -5.92
C THR A 10 -7.51 18.01 -5.26
N VAL A 11 -8.74 17.80 -5.74
CA VAL A 11 -9.60 16.72 -5.25
C VAL A 11 -8.90 15.37 -5.49
N ALA A 12 -8.15 15.24 -6.58
CA ALA A 12 -7.39 14.03 -6.88
C ALA A 12 -6.38 13.71 -5.77
N GLU A 13 -5.59 14.70 -5.33
CA GLU A 13 -4.61 14.49 -4.26
C GLU A 13 -5.28 14.15 -2.93
N THR A 14 -6.41 14.79 -2.63
CA THR A 14 -7.15 14.54 -1.38
C THR A 14 -7.69 13.11 -1.31
N ASN A 15 -8.09 12.55 -2.44
CA ASN A 15 -8.70 11.21 -2.50
C ASN A 15 -7.71 10.11 -2.88
N ALA A 16 -6.48 10.46 -3.20
CA ALA A 16 -5.49 9.47 -3.64
C ALA A 16 -5.07 8.56 -2.50
N ALA A 17 -4.97 7.27 -2.80
CA ALA A 17 -4.43 6.28 -1.88
C ALA A 17 -2.99 5.92 -2.26
N ALA A 18 -2.69 5.83 -3.56
CA ALA A 18 -1.41 5.30 -4.02
C ALA A 18 -0.97 5.95 -5.34
N ALA A 19 0.32 5.81 -5.65
CA ALA A 19 0.90 6.24 -6.91
C ALA A 19 1.47 5.02 -7.63
N ILE A 20 1.11 4.85 -8.90
CA ILE A 20 1.53 3.74 -9.75
C ILE A 20 2.13 4.29 -11.03
N GLN A 21 3.22 3.70 -11.49
CA GLN A 21 3.88 4.14 -12.72
C GLN A 21 3.15 3.70 -13.98
N SER A 22 3.23 4.55 -15.00
CA SER A 22 2.97 4.19 -16.39
C SER A 22 4.07 4.84 -17.21
N GLY A 23 5.03 4.03 -17.67
CA GLY A 23 6.23 4.56 -18.31
C GLY A 23 7.03 5.41 -17.35
N LYS A 24 7.25 6.68 -17.70
CA LYS A 24 8.01 7.62 -16.87
C LYS A 24 7.15 8.45 -15.93
N GLU A 25 5.83 8.31 -16.05
CA GLU A 25 4.90 9.11 -15.25
C GLU A 25 4.37 8.30 -14.07
N TRP A 26 4.08 9.01 -12.99
CA TRP A 26 3.39 8.45 -11.83
C TRP A 26 1.95 8.95 -11.83
N TRP A 27 1.02 8.03 -11.64
CA TRP A 27 -0.41 8.31 -11.62
C TRP A 27 -0.99 8.01 -10.25
N LEU A 28 -1.87 8.88 -9.80
CA LEU A 28 -2.58 8.69 -8.54
C LEU A 28 -3.83 7.84 -8.77
N VAL A 29 -4.06 6.91 -7.85
CA VAL A 29 -5.27 6.08 -7.83
C VAL A 29 -5.85 6.08 -6.42
N ASN A 30 -7.18 5.89 -6.33
CA ASN A 30 -7.82 5.71 -5.05
C ASN A 30 -7.92 4.22 -4.69
N GLU A 31 -8.45 3.91 -3.51
CA GLU A 31 -8.56 2.52 -3.04
C GLU A 31 -9.56 1.69 -3.84
N GLU A 32 -10.38 2.32 -4.65
CA GLU A 32 -11.31 1.63 -5.55
C GLU A 32 -10.70 1.34 -6.92
N GLY A 33 -9.47 1.81 -7.14
CA GLY A 33 -8.77 1.61 -8.39
C GLY A 33 -9.10 2.63 -9.47
N LYS A 34 -9.69 3.76 -9.08
CA LYS A 34 -9.98 4.83 -10.02
C LYS A 34 -8.73 5.70 -10.22
N VAL A 35 -8.38 5.94 -11.48
CA VAL A 35 -7.28 6.83 -11.83
C VAL A 35 -7.71 8.28 -11.64
N LEU A 36 -6.91 9.06 -10.94
CA LEU A 36 -7.27 10.43 -10.59
C LEU A 36 -6.51 11.47 -11.41
N ASP A 37 -5.20 11.47 -11.33
CA ASP A 37 -4.34 12.44 -12.02
C ASP A 37 -2.88 11.96 -11.96
N THR A 38 -1.99 12.67 -12.65
CA THR A 38 -0.55 12.42 -12.52
C THR A 38 0.00 13.16 -11.30
N THR A 39 1.16 12.73 -10.85
CA THR A 39 1.89 13.43 -9.78
C THR A 39 3.38 13.46 -10.09
N LYS A 40 4.02 14.55 -9.66
CA LYS A 40 5.47 14.68 -9.69
C LYS A 40 6.09 14.38 -8.33
N LYS A 41 5.24 14.07 -7.33
CA LYS A 41 5.67 13.81 -5.95
C LYS A 41 5.18 12.44 -5.47
N PRO A 42 5.60 11.35 -6.13
CA PRO A 42 5.08 10.02 -5.77
C PRO A 42 5.42 9.61 -4.33
N LYS A 43 6.49 10.17 -3.76
CA LYS A 43 6.91 9.84 -2.39
C LYS A 43 5.95 10.34 -1.31
N GLU A 44 5.05 11.24 -1.67
CA GLU A 44 4.00 11.72 -0.74
C GLU A 44 2.83 10.75 -0.65
N PHE A 45 2.83 9.72 -1.49
CA PHE A 45 1.77 8.72 -1.55
C PHE A 45 2.36 7.33 -1.39
N ILE A 46 1.49 6.32 -1.23
CA ILE A 46 1.94 4.93 -1.21
C ILE A 46 2.48 4.59 -2.60
N GLN A 47 3.75 4.27 -2.69
CA GLN A 47 4.35 3.90 -3.98
C GLN A 47 4.11 2.42 -4.25
N ILE A 48 3.51 2.13 -5.40
CA ILE A 48 3.26 0.76 -5.83
C ILE A 48 4.34 0.38 -6.85
N THR A 49 5.00 -0.73 -6.61
CA THR A 49 6.01 -1.29 -7.53
C THR A 49 5.56 -2.66 -8.01
N GLY A 50 6.07 -3.10 -9.15
CA GLY A 50 5.72 -4.39 -9.72
C GLY A 50 4.43 -4.41 -10.54
N LEU A 51 3.71 -3.31 -10.58
CA LEU A 51 2.55 -3.11 -11.45
C LEU A 51 2.74 -1.84 -12.25
N GLU A 52 2.31 -1.86 -13.51
CA GLU A 52 2.27 -0.68 -14.35
C GLU A 52 0.86 -0.47 -14.88
N LEU A 53 0.46 0.78 -14.97
CA LEU A 53 -0.81 1.13 -15.60
C LEU A 53 -0.66 1.11 -17.12
N VAL A 54 -1.70 0.61 -17.77
CA VAL A 54 -1.80 0.59 -19.24
C VAL A 54 -2.79 1.67 -19.64
N SER A 55 -2.35 2.61 -20.49
CA SER A 55 -3.20 3.69 -21.02
C SER A 55 -4.06 4.37 -19.95
N PRO A 56 -3.44 4.90 -18.88
CA PRO A 56 -4.22 5.51 -17.81
C PRO A 56 -4.93 6.78 -18.26
N GLU A 57 -6.17 6.94 -17.79
CA GLU A 57 -6.97 8.14 -18.06
C GLU A 57 -7.67 8.56 -16.77
N ALA A 58 -7.59 9.85 -16.45
CA ALA A 58 -8.26 10.40 -15.27
C ALA A 58 -9.76 10.12 -15.31
N GLY A 59 -10.31 9.64 -14.21
CA GLY A 59 -11.72 9.33 -14.10
C GLY A 59 -12.07 7.88 -14.47
N GLN A 60 -11.14 7.13 -15.05
CA GLN A 60 -11.36 5.75 -15.46
C GLN A 60 -10.76 4.77 -14.46
N SER A 61 -11.26 3.54 -14.48
CA SER A 61 -10.66 2.47 -13.67
C SER A 61 -9.25 2.16 -14.20
N MET A 62 -8.35 1.86 -13.28
CA MET A 62 -6.98 1.51 -13.65
C MET A 62 -6.97 0.22 -14.46
N LYS A 63 -6.18 0.24 -15.52
CA LYS A 63 -5.97 -0.90 -16.40
C LYS A 63 -4.54 -1.40 -16.24
N VAL A 64 -4.38 -2.69 -16.16
CA VAL A 64 -3.09 -3.37 -16.13
C VAL A 64 -3.09 -4.49 -17.17
N LYS A 65 -1.93 -5.07 -17.42
CA LYS A 65 -1.84 -6.23 -18.31
C LYS A 65 -2.74 -7.35 -17.78
N SER A 66 -3.25 -8.18 -18.69
CA SER A 66 -4.17 -9.28 -18.33
C SER A 66 -3.60 -10.19 -17.22
N GLU A 67 -2.31 -10.48 -17.31
CA GLU A 67 -1.61 -11.34 -16.32
C GLU A 67 -1.52 -10.69 -14.93
N ASP A 68 -1.62 -9.37 -14.85
CA ASP A 68 -1.49 -8.63 -13.59
C ASP A 68 -2.84 -8.32 -12.94
N LYS A 69 -3.95 -8.66 -13.59
CA LYS A 69 -5.29 -8.38 -13.04
C LYS A 69 -5.53 -8.97 -11.66
N PRO A 70 -5.14 -10.24 -11.38
CA PRO A 70 -5.31 -10.78 -10.02
C PRO A 70 -4.53 -9.98 -8.98
N MET A 71 -3.31 -9.56 -9.29
CA MET A 71 -2.51 -8.77 -8.36
C MET A 71 -3.11 -7.38 -8.16
N ARG A 72 -3.63 -6.75 -9.22
CA ARG A 72 -4.35 -5.49 -9.09
C ARG A 72 -5.51 -5.61 -8.12
N ASP A 73 -6.31 -6.66 -8.26
CA ASP A 73 -7.47 -6.88 -7.39
C ASP A 73 -7.05 -7.14 -5.95
N SER A 74 -5.97 -7.89 -5.75
CA SER A 74 -5.40 -8.12 -4.42
C SER A 74 -4.91 -6.83 -3.77
N LEU A 75 -4.20 -6.00 -4.53
CA LEU A 75 -3.71 -4.71 -4.06
C LEU A 75 -4.88 -3.82 -3.60
N LEU A 76 -5.94 -3.74 -4.40
CA LEU A 76 -7.08 -2.90 -4.06
C LEU A 76 -7.80 -3.40 -2.80
N ARG A 77 -7.91 -4.71 -2.63
CA ARG A 77 -8.48 -5.29 -1.42
C ARG A 77 -7.63 -4.97 -0.19
N LEU A 78 -6.31 -5.03 -0.34
CA LEU A 78 -5.40 -4.67 0.75
C LEU A 78 -5.56 -3.20 1.12
N LEU A 79 -5.58 -2.30 0.15
CA LEU A 79 -5.73 -0.87 0.40
C LEU A 79 -7.06 -0.55 1.09
N LYS A 80 -8.14 -1.19 0.67
CA LYS A 80 -9.46 -1.01 1.31
C LYS A 80 -9.45 -1.50 2.75
N ALA A 81 -8.86 -2.66 3.01
CA ALA A 81 -8.79 -3.21 4.36
C ALA A 81 -7.95 -2.32 5.28
N MET A 82 -6.82 -1.79 4.77
CA MET A 82 -5.97 -0.88 5.54
C MET A 82 -6.70 0.43 5.84
N LYS A 83 -7.41 0.96 4.86
CA LYS A 83 -8.20 2.19 5.05
C LYS A 83 -9.30 2.00 6.08
N GLY A 84 -9.97 0.85 6.04
CA GLY A 84 -11.07 0.54 6.96
C GLY A 84 -10.63 0.50 8.43
N ARG A 85 -9.35 0.26 8.69
CA ARG A 85 -8.79 0.25 10.05
C ARG A 85 -7.91 1.46 10.36
N GLU A 86 -7.94 2.45 9.47
CA GLU A 86 -7.17 3.69 9.63
C GLU A 86 -5.65 3.45 9.70
N LEU A 87 -5.16 2.44 8.99
CA LEU A 87 -3.74 2.09 8.94
C LEU A 87 -3.06 2.56 7.65
N LEU A 88 -3.83 3.06 6.70
CA LEU A 88 -3.33 3.36 5.35
C LEU A 88 -2.27 4.46 5.35
N GLU A 89 -2.38 5.43 6.24
CA GLU A 89 -1.47 6.58 6.30
C GLU A 89 -0.03 6.20 6.63
N ASP A 90 0.18 5.07 7.30
CA ASP A 90 1.50 4.61 7.70
C ASP A 90 2.16 3.70 6.66
N VAL A 91 1.46 3.34 5.60
CA VAL A 91 2.00 2.54 4.50
C VAL A 91 2.84 3.42 3.59
N ARG A 92 4.08 3.04 3.33
CA ARG A 92 4.97 3.78 2.44
C ARG A 92 5.00 3.23 1.04
N SER A 93 5.01 1.90 0.92
CA SER A 93 5.04 1.26 -0.38
C SER A 93 4.45 -0.15 -0.31
N VAL A 94 4.03 -0.65 -1.48
CA VAL A 94 3.61 -2.04 -1.65
C VAL A 94 4.30 -2.56 -2.90
N ASP A 95 5.04 -3.64 -2.76
CA ASP A 95 5.72 -4.30 -3.86
C ASP A 95 4.85 -5.47 -4.34
N CYS A 96 4.43 -5.40 -5.59
CA CYS A 96 3.58 -6.38 -6.26
C CYS A 96 4.34 -7.19 -7.31
N THR A 97 5.67 -7.22 -7.24
CA THR A 97 6.50 -7.92 -8.23
C THR A 97 6.28 -9.43 -8.24
N ASP A 98 6.14 -10.04 -7.06
CA ASP A 98 5.87 -11.46 -6.94
C ASP A 98 4.36 -11.70 -7.06
N SER A 99 3.93 -12.50 -8.03
CA SER A 99 2.51 -12.75 -8.29
C SER A 99 1.78 -13.46 -7.15
N LYS A 100 2.51 -14.03 -6.20
CA LYS A 100 1.94 -14.81 -5.09
C LYS A 100 1.87 -14.04 -3.80
N LEU A 101 2.54 -12.88 -3.72
CA LEU A 101 2.69 -12.22 -2.45
C LEU A 101 2.81 -10.69 -2.61
N LEU A 102 2.27 -9.99 -1.64
CA LEU A 102 2.40 -8.55 -1.50
C LEU A 102 3.39 -8.26 -0.38
N VAL A 103 4.35 -7.38 -0.63
CA VAL A 103 5.32 -6.96 0.38
C VAL A 103 5.11 -5.48 0.65
N MET A 104 4.70 -5.17 1.87
CA MET A 104 4.35 -3.81 2.25
C MET A 104 5.41 -3.23 3.19
N ASP A 105 5.81 -1.98 2.93
CA ASP A 105 6.64 -1.22 3.86
C ASP A 105 5.71 -0.40 4.75
N TYR A 106 5.70 -0.72 6.03
CA TYR A 106 4.86 -0.07 7.01
C TYR A 106 5.72 0.80 7.93
N ARG A 107 5.51 2.10 7.90
CA ARG A 107 6.26 3.12 8.69
C ARG A 107 7.75 3.20 8.38
N GLY A 108 8.25 2.52 7.35
CA GLY A 108 9.70 2.37 7.14
C GLY A 108 10.37 1.51 8.21
N GLN A 109 9.58 0.84 9.02
CA GLN A 109 10.03 0.04 10.16
C GLN A 109 9.74 -1.44 9.98
N LEU A 110 8.59 -1.78 9.45
CA LEU A 110 8.11 -3.15 9.36
C LEU A 110 7.89 -3.55 7.91
N THR A 111 8.53 -4.64 7.49
CA THR A 111 8.25 -5.27 6.21
C THR A 111 7.18 -6.33 6.43
N VAL A 112 6.00 -6.13 5.84
CA VAL A 112 4.86 -7.04 6.01
C VAL A 112 4.68 -7.86 4.75
N LYS A 113 4.67 -9.19 4.87
CA LYS A 113 4.48 -10.11 3.76
C LYS A 113 3.11 -10.77 3.88
N ILE A 114 2.29 -10.63 2.85
CA ILE A 114 0.92 -11.15 2.82
C ILE A 114 0.71 -11.89 1.51
N LEU A 115 0.10 -13.09 1.56
CA LEU A 115 -0.25 -13.83 0.34
C LEU A 115 -1.27 -13.07 -0.48
N ALA A 116 -1.12 -13.10 -1.80
CA ALA A 116 -2.00 -12.38 -2.72
C ALA A 116 -3.45 -12.88 -2.71
N ASP A 117 -3.67 -14.14 -2.31
CA ASP A 117 -5.00 -14.75 -2.22
C ASP A 117 -5.55 -14.79 -0.80
N ALA A 118 -4.95 -14.04 0.12
CA ALA A 118 -5.37 -14.05 1.53
C ALA A 118 -6.70 -13.31 1.74
N ASP A 119 -7.30 -13.57 2.89
CA ASP A 119 -8.41 -12.76 3.40
C ASP A 119 -7.80 -11.50 4.02
N PHE A 120 -7.84 -10.40 3.28
CA PHE A 120 -7.16 -9.17 3.68
C PHE A 120 -7.78 -8.53 4.93
N ASP A 121 -9.09 -8.64 5.12
CA ASP A 121 -9.71 -8.11 6.33
C ASP A 121 -9.16 -8.80 7.57
N TYR A 122 -9.02 -10.12 7.51
CA TYR A 122 -8.43 -10.90 8.60
C TYR A 122 -6.95 -10.56 8.79
N GLN A 123 -6.19 -10.49 7.69
CA GLN A 123 -4.75 -10.22 7.74
C GLN A 123 -4.46 -8.83 8.31
N VAL A 124 -5.24 -7.83 7.92
CA VAL A 124 -5.05 -6.48 8.44
C VAL A 124 -5.45 -6.39 9.92
N LYS A 125 -6.47 -7.13 10.32
CA LYS A 125 -6.84 -7.26 11.75
C LYS A 125 -5.68 -7.85 12.56
N MET A 126 -5.03 -8.87 12.03
CA MET A 126 -3.87 -9.50 12.69
C MET A 126 -2.68 -8.53 12.73
N LEU A 127 -2.45 -7.78 11.66
CA LEU A 127 -1.41 -6.76 11.63
C LEU A 127 -1.63 -5.73 12.75
N GLU A 128 -2.85 -5.22 12.86
CA GLU A 128 -3.19 -4.26 13.91
C GLU A 128 -2.92 -4.82 15.30
N ALA A 129 -3.29 -6.07 15.53
CA ALA A 129 -3.05 -6.73 16.82
C ALA A 129 -1.56 -6.86 17.13
N VAL A 130 -0.73 -7.21 16.14
CA VAL A 130 0.71 -7.31 16.31
C VAL A 130 1.33 -5.95 16.60
N LEU A 131 0.87 -4.90 15.90
CA LEU A 131 1.34 -3.54 16.16
C LEU A 131 1.06 -3.13 17.61
N GLU A 132 -0.16 -3.30 18.05
CA GLU A 132 -0.58 -2.89 19.40
C GLU A 132 0.11 -3.67 20.50
N LYS A 133 0.29 -4.99 20.33
CA LYS A 133 0.82 -5.85 21.37
C LYS A 133 2.34 -5.89 21.46
N TYR A 134 3.02 -5.74 20.32
CA TYR A 134 4.46 -6.00 20.26
C TYR A 134 5.26 -4.80 19.76
N VAL A 135 4.88 -4.21 18.63
CA VAL A 135 5.67 -3.16 18.01
C VAL A 135 5.55 -1.85 18.78
N ASP A 136 4.33 -1.38 19.02
CA ASP A 136 4.10 -0.10 19.67
C ASP A 136 4.55 -0.08 21.13
N VAL A 137 4.58 -1.24 21.77
CA VAL A 137 4.95 -1.37 23.20
C VAL A 137 6.46 -1.55 23.38
N ASN A 138 7.10 -2.36 22.51
CA ASN A 138 8.46 -2.83 22.76
C ASN A 138 9.52 -2.31 21.77
N TRP A 139 9.11 -1.77 20.64
CA TRP A 139 10.04 -1.34 19.60
C TRP A 139 10.26 0.17 19.66
N SER A 140 11.51 0.59 19.45
CA SER A 140 11.81 2.01 19.24
C SER A 140 11.59 2.36 17.76
N LYS A 141 11.63 3.64 17.44
CA LYS A 141 11.45 4.11 16.05
C LYS A 141 12.52 3.59 15.11
N ASP A 142 13.70 3.28 15.63
CA ASP A 142 14.84 2.80 14.85
C ASP A 142 14.87 1.29 14.71
N ASP A 143 14.02 0.57 15.44
CA ASP A 143 13.93 -0.88 15.32
C ASP A 143 13.22 -1.23 14.03
N LYS A 144 13.76 -2.23 13.32
CA LYS A 144 13.20 -2.70 12.05
C LYS A 144 13.02 -4.21 12.11
N GLY A 145 12.08 -4.71 11.35
CA GLY A 145 11.85 -6.14 11.30
C GLY A 145 10.88 -6.55 10.21
N THR A 146 10.52 -7.81 10.25
CA THR A 146 9.62 -8.41 9.27
C THR A 146 8.45 -9.09 9.98
N LEU A 147 7.25 -8.83 9.48
CA LEU A 147 6.05 -9.55 9.86
C LEU A 147 5.66 -10.44 8.69
N ASP A 148 5.92 -11.73 8.81
CA ASP A 148 5.61 -12.69 7.76
C ASP A 148 4.28 -13.36 8.07
N MET A 149 3.28 -13.09 7.25
CA MET A 149 1.93 -13.61 7.38
C MET A 149 1.62 -14.69 6.34
N THR A 150 2.67 -15.27 5.74
CA THR A 150 2.51 -16.26 4.66
C THR A 150 2.62 -17.70 5.14
N TYR A 151 2.83 -17.93 6.43
CA TYR A 151 3.01 -19.29 6.97
C TYR A 151 1.72 -20.09 6.91
N ALA A 152 1.87 -21.37 6.61
CA ALA A 152 0.73 -22.28 6.48
C ALA A 152 -0.04 -22.50 7.78
N ASP A 153 0.58 -22.24 8.94
CA ASP A 153 -0.07 -22.37 10.24
C ASP A 153 -1.10 -21.25 10.51
N GLY A 154 -1.16 -20.25 9.63
CA GLY A 154 -2.08 -19.13 9.77
C GLY A 154 -1.70 -18.10 10.83
N HIS A 155 -0.53 -18.26 11.46
CA HIS A 155 -0.05 -17.33 12.48
C HIS A 155 0.94 -16.32 11.92
N PRO A 156 0.88 -15.05 12.35
CA PRO A 156 1.89 -14.08 11.97
C PRO A 156 3.21 -14.37 12.69
N HIS A 157 4.32 -14.24 11.97
CA HIS A 157 5.67 -14.46 12.51
C HIS A 157 6.43 -13.14 12.48
N LEU A 158 6.64 -12.56 13.65
CA LEU A 158 7.34 -11.29 13.80
C LEU A 158 8.79 -11.53 14.16
N THR A 159 9.69 -10.97 13.35
CA THR A 159 11.13 -11.06 13.58
C THR A 159 11.73 -9.66 13.61
N LYS A 160 12.39 -9.32 14.70
CA LYS A 160 13.09 -8.05 14.82
C LYS A 160 14.51 -8.20 14.28
N ASN A 161 14.94 -7.28 13.43
CA ASN A 161 16.30 -7.30 12.88
C ASN A 161 17.30 -7.00 13.99
N LYS A 162 18.45 -7.70 13.94
CA LYS A 162 19.53 -7.41 14.89
C LYS A 162 20.16 -6.07 14.54
N LYS A 163 20.44 -5.27 15.56
CA LYS A 163 21.19 -4.04 15.38
C LYS A 163 22.64 -4.39 15.10
N SER A 164 23.17 -3.77 14.05
CA SER A 164 24.59 -3.95 13.71
C SER A 164 25.46 -2.94 14.46
#